data_e22a6453e9b88df5810e3b99ae2b445f
#
_entry.id   e22a6453e9b88df5810e3b99ae2b445f
#
_cell.length_a   1.000
_cell.length_b   1.000
_cell.length_c   1.000
_cell.angle_alpha   90.00
_cell.angle_beta   90.00
_cell.angle_gamma   90.00
#
_symmetry.space_group_name_H-M   'P 1'
#
loop_
_entity.id
_entity.type
_entity.pdbx_description
1 polymer ?
#
loop_
_entity_poly.entity_id
_entity_poly.type
_entity_poly.pdbx_seq_one_letter_code
_entity_poly.pdbx_strand_id
1 'polypeptide(L)'
;MPCGNWRDPVASADQNKETIMSTAPTPFSTLDWTNKLVSFDTTSRGSNLALIETVRDYLRGVGVESHLSHNDDGNKANLFATIPAADGSMQGGIVLSGHTDVVPVDGQKWDSNPFAPEVRDGKLYGRGACDMKGFIAASLALVPSLLQARLREPVHLALSYDEEVGCVGAPRMIEDLIARGIKPAGCIVGEPTSMRPIVAHKGINAYRCRVHGRAAHSSLTPQGVNAIEYAARIICFVRDLADEFRAKGPFDDAFDVPFTTASTGLINGGIALNTIPALCELVFEFRNLPGVDAPAIRARVERYVRETIEPAMQREHPDARIELDEIAAAPSLDASEQAAITQLVRVLTEDNDKRKVAYGTEAGLFQRAGIPAVLCGPGNIEQAHKANEYVELAQLDACDRFLAKVARSLMAETASA
;
A
#
# COMPACT_ATOMS: atom_id res chain seq x y z
N MET A 1 -68.82 -31.69 -63.90
CA MET A 1 -68.12 -32.98 -64.09
C MET A 1 -66.66 -32.73 -64.27
N PRO A 2 -65.74 -33.51 -63.73
CA PRO A 2 -65.56 -33.84 -62.29
C PRO A 2 -64.36 -33.21 -61.68
N CYS A 3 -64.32 -33.33 -60.35
CA CYS A 3 -63.36 -32.94 -59.37
C CYS A 3 -61.93 -33.49 -59.60
N GLY A 4 -60.90 -32.67 -59.42
CA GLY A 4 -59.51 -33.09 -59.30
C GLY A 4 -58.95 -32.72 -57.94
N ASN A 5 -58.63 -33.75 -57.16
CA ASN A 5 -58.02 -33.67 -55.83
C ASN A 5 -56.59 -33.17 -55.95
N TRP A 6 -56.29 -32.13 -55.23
CA TRP A 6 -54.92 -31.74 -54.92
C TRP A 6 -54.61 -32.13 -53.46
N ARG A 7 -53.61 -33.00 -53.27
CA ARG A 7 -53.02 -33.31 -51.96
C ARG A 7 -51.78 -32.37 -51.76
N ASP A 8 -51.79 -31.67 -50.70
CA ASP A 8 -50.63 -30.93 -50.25
C ASP A 8 -49.54 -31.86 -49.67
N PRO A 9 -48.26 -31.64 -49.95
CA PRO A 9 -47.14 -32.32 -49.28
C PRO A 9 -46.83 -31.61 -47.94
N VAL A 10 -46.88 -32.37 -46.86
CA VAL A 10 -46.46 -31.97 -45.51
C VAL A 10 -44.94 -31.81 -45.56
N ALA A 11 -44.46 -30.57 -45.41
CA ALA A 11 -43.06 -30.28 -45.19
C ALA A 11 -42.70 -30.55 -43.71
N SER A 12 -41.83 -31.53 -43.51
CA SER A 12 -41.18 -31.79 -42.22
C SER A 12 -40.23 -30.62 -41.87
N ALA A 13 -40.57 -29.83 -40.87
CA ALA A 13 -39.68 -28.84 -40.29
C ALA A 13 -38.61 -29.55 -39.44
N ASP A 14 -37.41 -29.62 -40.00
CA ASP A 14 -36.19 -30.01 -39.31
C ASP A 14 -35.82 -28.88 -38.34
N GLN A 15 -36.02 -29.08 -37.04
CA GLN A 15 -35.65 -28.14 -35.98
C GLN A 15 -34.18 -28.36 -35.69
N ASN A 16 -33.30 -27.67 -36.41
CA ASN A 16 -31.93 -27.41 -35.99
C ASN A 16 -31.98 -26.51 -34.75
N LYS A 17 -31.98 -27.10 -33.55
CA LYS A 17 -31.61 -26.42 -32.33
C LYS A 17 -30.11 -26.19 -32.34
N GLU A 18 -29.66 -25.05 -32.85
CA GLU A 18 -28.35 -24.53 -32.53
C GLU A 18 -28.27 -24.32 -31.03
N THR A 19 -27.57 -25.22 -30.37
CA THR A 19 -27.16 -25.05 -28.96
C THR A 19 -26.14 -23.91 -28.95
N ILE A 20 -26.62 -22.70 -28.64
CA ILE A 20 -25.74 -21.58 -28.33
C ILE A 20 -25.02 -22.00 -27.05
N MET A 21 -23.80 -22.55 -27.19
CA MET A 21 -22.86 -22.66 -26.10
C MET A 21 -22.49 -21.23 -25.69
N SER A 22 -23.10 -20.75 -24.61
CA SER A 22 -22.62 -19.57 -23.88
C SER A 22 -21.21 -19.88 -23.40
N THR A 23 -20.21 -19.52 -24.16
CA THR A 23 -18.83 -19.50 -23.69
C THR A 23 -18.73 -18.33 -22.73
N ALA A 24 -18.84 -18.60 -21.41
CA ALA A 24 -18.45 -17.62 -20.41
C ALA A 24 -17.01 -17.15 -20.76
N PRO A 25 -16.74 -15.85 -20.73
CA PRO A 25 -15.41 -15.35 -21.03
C PRO A 25 -14.39 -16.03 -20.11
N THR A 26 -13.27 -16.47 -20.70
CA THR A 26 -12.18 -17.07 -19.91
C THR A 26 -11.76 -16.09 -18.81
N PRO A 27 -11.70 -16.51 -17.56
CA PRO A 27 -11.25 -15.63 -16.47
C PRO A 27 -9.85 -15.07 -16.76
N PHE A 28 -9.62 -13.82 -16.45
CA PHE A 28 -8.28 -13.22 -16.55
C PHE A 28 -7.31 -13.97 -15.64
N SER A 29 -6.16 -14.35 -16.20
CA SER A 29 -5.04 -14.87 -15.43
C SER A 29 -4.39 -13.77 -14.59
N THR A 30 -3.53 -14.15 -13.66
CA THR A 30 -2.69 -13.20 -12.90
C THR A 30 -1.85 -12.32 -13.82
N LEU A 31 -1.31 -12.89 -14.90
CA LEU A 31 -0.56 -12.12 -15.89
C LEU A 31 -1.45 -11.11 -16.62
N ASP A 32 -2.65 -11.50 -17.03
CA ASP A 32 -3.60 -10.59 -17.70
C ASP A 32 -4.01 -9.44 -16.78
N TRP A 33 -4.30 -9.75 -15.51
CA TRP A 33 -4.59 -8.73 -14.50
C TRP A 33 -3.40 -7.83 -14.24
N THR A 34 -2.17 -8.37 -14.11
CA THR A 34 -0.98 -7.55 -13.88
C THR A 34 -0.76 -6.58 -15.05
N ASN A 35 -0.87 -7.08 -16.29
CA ASN A 35 -0.81 -6.22 -17.49
C ASN A 35 -1.86 -5.11 -17.44
N LYS A 36 -3.10 -5.46 -17.10
CA LYS A 36 -4.20 -4.49 -17.02
C LYS A 36 -3.97 -3.45 -15.94
N LEU A 37 -3.58 -3.85 -14.73
CA LEU A 37 -3.39 -2.94 -13.60
C LEU A 37 -2.17 -2.03 -13.80
N VAL A 38 -1.07 -2.55 -14.33
CA VAL A 38 0.13 -1.76 -14.63
C VAL A 38 -0.13 -0.71 -15.72
N SER A 39 -1.06 -0.97 -16.65
CA SER A 39 -1.40 -0.01 -17.71
C SER A 39 -2.06 1.29 -17.21
N PHE A 40 -2.50 1.34 -15.95
CA PHE A 40 -2.98 2.57 -15.33
C PHE A 40 -1.81 3.33 -14.68
N ASP A 41 -1.61 4.59 -15.09
CA ASP A 41 -0.75 5.51 -14.34
C ASP A 41 -1.49 5.95 -13.06
N THR A 42 -1.13 5.31 -11.98
CA THR A 42 -1.63 5.61 -10.63
C THR A 42 -0.54 6.18 -9.75
N THR A 43 0.39 6.95 -10.33
CA THR A 43 1.37 7.69 -9.53
C THR A 43 0.67 8.45 -8.41
N SER A 44 1.19 8.39 -7.17
CA SER A 44 0.49 8.88 -5.95
C SER A 44 0.07 10.35 -6.03
N ARG A 45 0.69 11.16 -6.89
CA ARG A 45 0.24 12.54 -7.18
C ARG A 45 -1.03 12.63 -8.04
N GLY A 46 -1.41 11.53 -8.71
CA GLY A 46 -2.57 11.42 -9.59
C GLY A 46 -3.76 10.73 -8.94
N SER A 47 -4.74 10.37 -9.77
CA SER A 47 -5.93 9.62 -9.36
C SER A 47 -5.75 8.12 -9.61
N ASN A 48 -6.26 7.29 -8.69
CA ASN A 48 -6.36 5.84 -8.90
C ASN A 48 -7.75 5.37 -9.35
N LEU A 49 -8.71 6.31 -9.53
CA LEU A 49 -10.13 5.96 -9.76
C LEU A 49 -10.34 5.07 -10.98
N ALA A 50 -9.64 5.31 -12.09
CA ALA A 50 -9.80 4.49 -13.30
C ALA A 50 -9.46 3.00 -13.05
N LEU A 51 -8.42 2.74 -12.27
CA LEU A 51 -8.05 1.39 -11.82
C LEU A 51 -9.12 0.82 -10.88
N ILE A 52 -9.50 1.58 -9.86
CA ILE A 52 -10.50 1.16 -8.85
C ILE A 52 -11.85 0.88 -9.49
N GLU A 53 -12.31 1.72 -10.42
CA GLU A 53 -13.56 1.49 -11.14
C GLU A 53 -13.52 0.24 -12.01
N THR A 54 -12.38 -0.02 -12.66
CA THR A 54 -12.17 -1.26 -13.44
C THR A 54 -12.29 -2.49 -12.54
N VAL A 55 -11.67 -2.48 -11.36
CA VAL A 55 -11.75 -3.59 -10.39
C VAL A 55 -13.18 -3.73 -9.84
N ARG A 56 -13.81 -2.61 -9.48
CA ARG A 56 -15.21 -2.61 -9.00
C ARG A 56 -16.17 -3.20 -10.03
N ASP A 57 -16.02 -2.80 -11.29
CA ASP A 57 -16.90 -3.28 -12.37
C ASP A 57 -16.69 -4.77 -12.63
N TYR A 58 -15.45 -5.27 -12.55
CA TYR A 58 -15.17 -6.70 -12.60
C TYR A 58 -15.84 -7.44 -11.43
N LEU A 59 -15.62 -7.00 -10.19
CA LEU A 59 -16.19 -7.64 -9.00
C LEU A 59 -17.73 -7.69 -9.08
N ARG A 60 -18.35 -6.58 -9.46
CA ARG A 60 -19.81 -6.51 -9.66
C ARG A 60 -20.27 -7.47 -10.76
N GLY A 61 -19.51 -7.59 -11.85
CA GLY A 61 -19.78 -8.50 -12.96
C GLY A 61 -19.77 -9.98 -12.56
N VAL A 62 -19.03 -10.35 -11.53
CA VAL A 62 -19.00 -11.71 -10.96
C VAL A 62 -19.85 -11.85 -9.68
N GLY A 63 -20.65 -10.83 -9.34
CA GLY A 63 -21.61 -10.88 -8.22
C GLY A 63 -21.00 -10.53 -6.86
N VAL A 64 -19.83 -9.89 -6.82
CA VAL A 64 -19.17 -9.42 -5.58
C VAL A 64 -19.36 -7.92 -5.45
N GLU A 65 -20.10 -7.51 -4.41
CA GLU A 65 -20.25 -6.09 -4.08
C GLU A 65 -18.98 -5.55 -3.41
N SER A 66 -18.63 -4.32 -3.76
CA SER A 66 -17.50 -3.61 -3.18
C SER A 66 -17.91 -2.25 -2.63
N HIS A 67 -17.17 -1.80 -1.62
CA HIS A 67 -17.33 -0.50 -1.01
C HIS A 67 -16.12 0.37 -1.33
N LEU A 68 -16.40 1.64 -1.69
CA LEU A 68 -15.37 2.64 -1.96
C LEU A 68 -15.32 3.67 -0.83
N SER A 69 -14.14 3.96 -0.31
CA SER A 69 -13.90 5.10 0.58
C SER A 69 -12.99 6.12 -0.10
N HIS A 70 -13.59 7.25 -0.47
CA HIS A 70 -12.90 8.32 -1.18
C HIS A 70 -12.07 9.20 -0.23
N ASN A 71 -10.99 9.80 -0.77
CA ASN A 71 -10.32 10.90 -0.10
C ASN A 71 -11.21 12.17 -0.10
N ASP A 72 -10.78 13.22 0.61
CA ASP A 72 -11.58 14.44 0.78
C ASP A 72 -11.84 15.17 -0.54
N ASP A 73 -10.90 15.11 -1.48
CA ASP A 73 -11.04 15.71 -2.82
C ASP A 73 -11.91 14.87 -3.77
N GLY A 74 -12.26 13.64 -3.41
CA GLY A 74 -13.04 12.71 -4.23
C GLY A 74 -12.34 12.21 -5.48
N ASN A 75 -11.03 12.43 -5.62
CA ASN A 75 -10.23 12.04 -6.79
C ASN A 75 -9.43 10.74 -6.60
N LYS A 76 -9.51 10.13 -5.42
CA LYS A 76 -8.93 8.82 -5.10
C LYS A 76 -9.93 8.00 -4.28
N ALA A 77 -9.81 6.69 -4.35
CA ALA A 77 -10.62 5.80 -3.52
C ALA A 77 -9.85 4.55 -3.13
N ASN A 78 -10.12 4.07 -1.92
CA ASN A 78 -9.89 2.68 -1.53
C ASN A 78 -11.05 1.82 -2.03
N LEU A 79 -10.80 0.54 -2.21
CA LEU A 79 -11.83 -0.46 -2.47
C LEU A 79 -11.74 -1.57 -1.43
N PHE A 80 -12.87 -1.89 -0.82
CA PHE A 80 -13.02 -3.06 0.04
C PHE A 80 -14.14 -3.95 -0.48
N ALA A 81 -13.85 -5.25 -0.63
CA ALA A 81 -14.84 -6.24 -1.07
C ALA A 81 -14.73 -7.52 -0.23
N THR A 82 -15.85 -8.22 -0.06
CA THR A 82 -15.89 -9.48 0.68
C THR A 82 -16.49 -10.58 -0.17
N ILE A 83 -15.77 -11.68 -0.31
CA ILE A 83 -16.31 -12.96 -0.77
C ILE A 83 -16.78 -13.70 0.50
N PRO A 84 -18.10 -13.84 0.73
CA PRO A 84 -18.62 -14.35 1.99
C PRO A 84 -18.34 -15.84 2.18
N ALA A 85 -18.40 -16.31 3.41
CA ALA A 85 -18.47 -17.73 3.71
C ALA A 85 -19.75 -18.38 3.15
N ALA A 86 -19.79 -19.69 3.08
CA ALA A 86 -20.91 -20.45 2.50
C ALA A 86 -22.25 -20.26 3.24
N ASP A 87 -22.22 -19.82 4.49
CA ASP A 87 -23.40 -19.45 5.30
C ASP A 87 -23.79 -17.97 5.15
N GLY A 88 -23.08 -17.21 4.31
CA GLY A 88 -23.28 -15.78 4.10
C GLY A 88 -22.54 -14.89 5.11
N SER A 89 -21.75 -15.46 6.02
CA SER A 89 -20.97 -14.68 6.98
C SER A 89 -19.89 -13.84 6.30
N MET A 90 -19.76 -12.59 6.75
CA MET A 90 -18.68 -11.66 6.40
C MET A 90 -17.71 -11.43 7.57
N GLN A 91 -17.85 -12.20 8.66
CA GLN A 91 -17.04 -12.06 9.87
C GLN A 91 -15.86 -13.05 9.86
N GLY A 92 -14.74 -12.64 10.45
CA GLY A 92 -13.53 -13.46 10.44
C GLY A 92 -12.80 -13.42 9.11
N GLY A 93 -12.18 -14.54 8.74
CA GLY A 93 -11.50 -14.71 7.47
C GLY A 93 -10.23 -13.88 7.30
N ILE A 94 -9.75 -13.77 6.08
CA ILE A 94 -8.44 -13.18 5.76
C ILE A 94 -8.61 -12.02 4.78
N VAL A 95 -7.94 -10.90 5.10
CA VAL A 95 -7.76 -9.78 4.18
C VAL A 95 -6.55 -10.04 3.28
N LEU A 96 -6.72 -9.89 1.98
CA LEU A 96 -5.66 -9.74 1.00
C LEU A 96 -5.54 -8.25 0.68
N SER A 97 -4.48 -7.62 1.17
CA SER A 97 -4.27 -6.17 1.10
C SER A 97 -3.16 -5.79 0.14
N GLY A 98 -3.40 -4.72 -0.63
CA GLY A 98 -2.40 -4.12 -1.49
C GLY A 98 -2.74 -2.70 -1.89
N HIS A 99 -1.69 -1.88 -2.09
CA HIS A 99 -1.87 -0.52 -2.57
C HIS A 99 -1.91 -0.45 -4.09
N THR A 100 -2.65 0.52 -4.61
CA THR A 100 -2.88 0.72 -6.03
C THR A 100 -2.02 1.82 -6.64
N ASP A 101 -1.48 2.70 -5.80
CA ASP A 101 -0.60 3.77 -6.23
C ASP A 101 0.83 3.27 -6.44
N VAL A 102 1.63 4.10 -7.09
CA VAL A 102 3.02 3.82 -7.45
C VAL A 102 3.87 5.08 -7.34
N VAL A 103 5.17 4.93 -7.08
CA VAL A 103 6.11 6.05 -7.08
C VAL A 103 6.27 6.67 -8.48
N PRO A 104 6.63 7.97 -8.58
CA PRO A 104 6.89 8.66 -9.84
C PRO A 104 7.98 7.98 -10.67
N VAL A 105 7.87 8.12 -11.99
CA VAL A 105 8.90 7.68 -12.97
C VAL A 105 9.74 8.85 -13.49
N ASP A 106 9.46 10.06 -13.03
CA ASP A 106 10.12 11.28 -13.49
C ASP A 106 11.64 11.21 -13.27
N GLY A 107 12.40 11.61 -14.27
CA GLY A 107 13.86 11.61 -14.23
C GLY A 107 14.51 10.22 -14.31
N GLN A 108 13.74 9.13 -14.38
CA GLN A 108 14.25 7.78 -14.55
C GLN A 108 14.40 7.43 -16.04
N LYS A 109 15.45 6.70 -16.39
CA LYS A 109 15.67 6.20 -17.74
C LYS A 109 15.06 4.81 -17.86
N TRP A 110 13.96 4.69 -18.58
CA TRP A 110 13.28 3.45 -18.87
C TRP A 110 13.56 2.98 -20.29
N ASP A 111 13.74 1.66 -20.49
CA ASP A 111 13.95 1.05 -21.80
C ASP A 111 12.62 0.85 -22.57
N SER A 112 11.49 0.86 -21.86
CA SER A 112 10.14 0.78 -22.40
C SER A 112 9.22 1.75 -21.64
N ASN A 113 7.99 1.97 -22.12
CA ASN A 113 7.03 2.80 -21.41
C ASN A 113 6.65 2.12 -20.08
N PRO A 114 6.85 2.78 -18.90
CA PRO A 114 6.58 2.19 -17.59
C PRO A 114 5.10 1.79 -17.36
N PHE A 115 4.17 2.35 -18.14
CA PHE A 115 2.73 2.04 -18.08
C PHE A 115 2.23 1.28 -19.34
N ALA A 116 3.13 0.73 -20.15
CA ALA A 116 2.83 -0.23 -21.20
C ALA A 116 3.63 -1.52 -20.91
N PRO A 117 3.10 -2.40 -20.04
CA PRO A 117 3.85 -3.55 -19.53
C PRO A 117 4.30 -4.50 -20.66
N GLU A 118 5.51 -5.01 -20.55
CA GLU A 118 6.10 -5.92 -21.51
C GLU A 118 6.68 -7.15 -20.81
N VAL A 119 6.43 -8.32 -21.40
CA VAL A 119 7.08 -9.57 -20.97
C VAL A 119 8.35 -9.79 -21.76
N ARG A 120 9.50 -9.86 -21.07
CA ARG A 120 10.82 -10.16 -21.65
C ARG A 120 11.58 -11.08 -20.70
N ASP A 121 12.21 -12.11 -21.23
CA ASP A 121 13.10 -13.02 -20.47
C ASP A 121 12.49 -13.56 -19.17
N GLY A 122 11.21 -13.95 -19.19
CA GLY A 122 10.50 -14.47 -18.02
C GLY A 122 10.15 -13.43 -16.96
N LYS A 123 10.18 -12.14 -17.30
CA LYS A 123 9.88 -11.01 -16.43
C LYS A 123 8.84 -10.10 -17.07
N LEU A 124 7.93 -9.58 -16.28
CA LEU A 124 7.00 -8.53 -16.69
C LEU A 124 7.53 -7.19 -16.20
N TYR A 125 7.87 -6.32 -17.13
CA TYR A 125 8.39 -4.97 -16.86
C TYR A 125 7.26 -3.95 -16.86
N GLY A 126 7.27 -3.05 -15.86
CA GLY A 126 6.35 -1.94 -15.73
C GLY A 126 6.35 -1.37 -14.32
N ARG A 127 6.02 -0.10 -14.15
CA ARG A 127 5.92 0.55 -12.84
C ARG A 127 4.74 -0.04 -12.06
N GLY A 128 5.01 -0.51 -10.84
CA GLY A 128 4.02 -1.18 -9.99
C GLY A 128 3.86 -2.67 -10.30
N ALA A 129 4.60 -3.24 -11.26
CA ALA A 129 4.55 -4.68 -11.51
C ALA A 129 5.02 -5.48 -10.30
N CYS A 130 6.07 -5.02 -9.63
CA CYS A 130 6.62 -5.58 -8.41
C CYS A 130 5.95 -4.99 -7.17
N ASP A 131 5.77 -3.68 -7.13
CA ASP A 131 5.31 -2.92 -5.98
C ASP A 131 4.02 -2.13 -6.31
N MET A 132 2.78 -2.69 -6.02
CA MET A 132 2.58 -4.12 -5.72
C MET A 132 1.36 -4.67 -6.48
N LYS A 133 1.14 -4.16 -7.71
CA LYS A 133 -0.02 -4.56 -8.55
C LYS A 133 0.00 -6.05 -8.92
N GLY A 134 1.18 -6.71 -8.91
CA GLY A 134 1.28 -8.16 -9.12
C GLY A 134 0.52 -8.98 -8.08
N PHE A 135 0.58 -8.60 -6.80
CA PHE A 135 -0.20 -9.26 -5.74
C PHE A 135 -1.70 -8.99 -5.88
N ILE A 136 -2.08 -7.74 -6.19
CA ILE A 136 -3.48 -7.37 -6.45
C ILE A 136 -4.02 -8.21 -7.60
N ALA A 137 -3.25 -8.37 -8.67
CA ALA A 137 -3.59 -9.18 -9.84
C ALA A 137 -3.85 -10.65 -9.47
N ALA A 138 -2.97 -11.25 -8.68
CA ALA A 138 -3.13 -12.63 -8.19
C ALA A 138 -4.37 -12.77 -7.31
N SER A 139 -4.65 -11.78 -6.45
CA SER A 139 -5.84 -11.75 -5.61
C SER A 139 -7.13 -11.65 -6.43
N LEU A 140 -7.15 -10.86 -7.51
CA LEU A 140 -8.30 -10.74 -8.41
C LEU A 140 -8.50 -11.99 -9.27
N ALA A 141 -7.42 -12.60 -9.75
CA ALA A 141 -7.47 -13.86 -10.50
C ALA A 141 -8.01 -15.03 -9.67
N LEU A 142 -7.84 -14.98 -8.34
CA LEU A 142 -8.36 -15.99 -7.42
C LEU A 142 -9.88 -15.91 -7.24
N VAL A 143 -10.54 -14.76 -7.44
CA VAL A 143 -11.95 -14.52 -7.13
C VAL A 143 -12.90 -15.58 -7.72
N PRO A 144 -12.81 -15.99 -9.00
CA PRO A 144 -13.69 -17.01 -9.55
C PRO A 144 -13.61 -18.35 -8.83
N SER A 145 -12.40 -18.74 -8.37
CA SER A 145 -12.19 -19.96 -7.59
C SER A 145 -12.81 -19.86 -6.20
N LEU A 146 -12.69 -18.69 -5.55
CA LEU A 146 -13.31 -18.44 -4.24
C LEU A 146 -14.84 -18.51 -4.30
N LEU A 147 -15.44 -17.95 -5.35
CA LEU A 147 -16.91 -17.99 -5.54
C LEU A 147 -17.46 -19.40 -5.79
N GLN A 148 -16.64 -20.28 -6.36
CA GLN A 148 -17.01 -21.70 -6.56
C GLN A 148 -16.76 -22.55 -5.33
N ALA A 149 -15.93 -22.08 -4.40
CA ALA A 149 -15.57 -22.81 -3.20
C ALA A 149 -16.65 -22.70 -2.12
N ARG A 150 -16.78 -23.75 -1.28
CA ARG A 150 -17.53 -23.67 -0.03
C ARG A 150 -16.61 -23.14 1.07
N LEU A 151 -16.48 -21.83 1.15
CA LEU A 151 -15.65 -21.18 2.16
C LEU A 151 -16.29 -21.35 3.55
N ARG A 152 -15.49 -21.73 4.54
CA ARG A 152 -15.86 -21.73 5.97
C ARG A 152 -15.76 -20.31 6.55
N GLU A 153 -14.81 -19.54 6.06
CA GLU A 153 -14.56 -18.16 6.46
C GLU A 153 -14.42 -17.28 5.22
N PRO A 154 -14.80 -16.00 5.30
CA PRO A 154 -14.73 -15.09 4.16
C PRO A 154 -13.29 -14.75 3.72
N VAL A 155 -13.16 -14.29 2.49
CA VAL A 155 -11.95 -13.64 1.98
C VAL A 155 -12.29 -12.18 1.64
N HIS A 156 -11.48 -11.26 2.12
CA HIS A 156 -11.64 -9.84 1.88
C HIS A 156 -10.54 -9.33 0.96
N LEU A 157 -10.89 -8.43 0.05
CA LEU A 157 -9.96 -7.67 -0.77
C LEU A 157 -9.91 -6.25 -0.24
N ALA A 158 -8.73 -5.74 0.06
CA ALA A 158 -8.50 -4.38 0.53
C ALA A 158 -7.47 -3.70 -0.36
N LEU A 159 -7.92 -2.74 -1.18
CA LEU A 159 -7.07 -2.01 -2.12
C LEU A 159 -7.01 -0.55 -1.70
N SER A 160 -5.82 -0.08 -1.33
CA SER A 160 -5.60 1.28 -0.82
C SER A 160 -5.02 2.22 -1.87
N TYR A 161 -5.08 3.52 -1.58
CA TYR A 161 -4.36 4.58 -2.29
C TYR A 161 -3.35 5.25 -1.36
N ASP A 162 -2.34 5.91 -1.94
CA ASP A 162 -1.34 6.73 -1.24
C ASP A 162 -0.55 5.99 -0.14
N GLU A 163 -0.24 4.72 -0.40
CA GLU A 163 0.71 3.97 0.43
C GLU A 163 2.11 4.60 0.33
N GLU A 164 2.56 4.86 -0.89
CA GLU A 164 3.91 5.34 -1.27
C GLU A 164 4.26 6.74 -0.74
N VAL A 165 3.26 7.45 -0.25
CA VAL A 165 3.43 8.77 0.39
C VAL A 165 3.16 8.73 1.90
N GLY A 166 3.19 7.51 2.49
CA GLY A 166 3.12 7.29 3.92
C GLY A 166 1.87 6.59 4.43
N CYS A 167 1.29 5.69 3.64
CA CYS A 167 0.12 4.87 3.99
C CYS A 167 -1.13 5.71 4.32
N VAL A 168 -1.31 6.85 3.62
CA VAL A 168 -2.32 7.87 3.98
C VAL A 168 -3.75 7.40 3.72
N GLY A 169 -3.95 6.54 2.72
CA GLY A 169 -5.28 6.05 2.33
C GLY A 169 -5.84 4.95 3.23
N ALA A 170 -4.99 4.03 3.66
CA ALA A 170 -5.40 2.83 4.39
C ALA A 170 -6.16 3.09 5.71
N PRO A 171 -5.85 4.12 6.55
CA PRO A 171 -6.59 4.40 7.76
C PRO A 171 -8.09 4.56 7.52
N ARG A 172 -8.48 5.32 6.49
CA ARG A 172 -9.90 5.56 6.15
C ARG A 172 -10.62 4.25 5.77
N MET A 173 -9.97 3.39 5.00
CA MET A 173 -10.53 2.08 4.64
C MET A 173 -10.72 1.19 5.88
N ILE A 174 -9.74 1.16 6.78
CA ILE A 174 -9.80 0.36 8.00
C ILE A 174 -10.88 0.89 8.95
N GLU A 175 -11.02 2.20 9.09
CA GLU A 175 -12.09 2.84 9.87
C GLU A 175 -13.48 2.48 9.33
N ASP A 176 -13.67 2.54 8.01
CA ASP A 176 -14.93 2.14 7.35
C ASP A 176 -15.25 0.66 7.59
N LEU A 177 -14.26 -0.20 7.53
CA LEU A 177 -14.39 -1.63 7.78
C LEU A 177 -14.86 -1.89 9.22
N ILE A 178 -14.23 -1.23 10.20
CA ILE A 178 -14.60 -1.32 11.61
C ILE A 178 -16.02 -0.77 11.84
N ALA A 179 -16.35 0.39 11.24
CA ALA A 179 -17.68 1.01 11.37
C ALA A 179 -18.80 0.11 10.82
N ARG A 180 -18.51 -0.73 9.83
CA ARG A 180 -19.42 -1.76 9.28
C ARG A 180 -19.49 -3.02 10.16
N GLY A 181 -18.73 -3.07 11.23
CA GLY A 181 -18.69 -4.21 12.14
C GLY A 181 -17.96 -5.44 11.57
N ILE A 182 -17.21 -5.30 10.47
CA ILE A 182 -16.42 -6.38 9.88
C ILE A 182 -15.12 -6.53 10.68
N LYS A 183 -14.85 -7.74 11.16
CA LYS A 183 -13.68 -8.05 11.99
C LYS A 183 -12.91 -9.23 11.39
N PRO A 184 -11.98 -8.99 10.45
CA PRO A 184 -11.14 -10.03 9.89
C PRO A 184 -10.27 -10.69 10.96
N ALA A 185 -10.01 -11.99 10.80
CA ALA A 185 -9.15 -12.75 11.70
C ALA A 185 -7.64 -12.51 11.43
N GLY A 186 -7.31 -12.03 10.22
CA GLY A 186 -5.94 -11.69 9.85
C GLY A 186 -5.85 -10.97 8.51
N CYS A 187 -4.66 -10.42 8.24
CA CYS A 187 -4.36 -9.71 6.99
C CYS A 187 -3.03 -10.19 6.42
N ILE A 188 -2.99 -10.44 5.11
CA ILE A 188 -1.79 -10.64 4.32
C ILE A 188 -1.62 -9.39 3.45
N VAL A 189 -0.56 -8.63 3.71
CA VAL A 189 -0.17 -7.49 2.87
C VAL A 189 0.84 -7.99 1.85
N GLY A 190 0.54 -7.79 0.57
CA GLY A 190 1.24 -8.46 -0.53
C GLY A 190 2.48 -7.74 -1.04
N GLU A 191 3.21 -7.05 -0.18
CA GLU A 191 4.48 -6.40 -0.51
C GLU A 191 5.50 -7.37 -1.12
N PRO A 192 6.44 -6.87 -1.95
CA PRO A 192 7.40 -7.70 -2.67
C PRO A 192 8.46 -8.32 -1.76
N THR A 193 8.12 -9.44 -1.14
CA THR A 193 8.96 -10.16 -0.18
C THR A 193 9.62 -11.43 -0.74
N SER A 194 9.57 -11.64 -2.05
CA SER A 194 9.97 -12.89 -2.73
C SER A 194 9.19 -14.11 -2.19
N MET A 195 7.91 -13.92 -1.87
CA MET A 195 7.01 -14.91 -1.25
C MET A 195 7.51 -15.46 0.10
N ARG A 196 8.31 -14.67 0.83
CA ARG A 196 8.81 -15.02 2.16
C ARG A 196 8.04 -14.24 3.23
N PRO A 197 7.66 -14.88 4.36
CA PRO A 197 7.00 -14.18 5.44
C PRO A 197 7.89 -13.09 6.05
N ILE A 198 7.38 -11.86 6.17
CA ILE A 198 8.00 -10.80 6.95
C ILE A 198 7.10 -10.51 8.14
N VAL A 199 7.66 -10.61 9.33
CA VAL A 199 6.90 -10.55 10.59
C VAL A 199 7.06 -9.21 11.33
N ALA A 200 7.95 -8.34 10.87
CA ALA A 200 8.08 -7.01 11.46
C ALA A 200 8.62 -6.00 10.44
N HIS A 201 8.19 -4.75 10.58
CA HIS A 201 8.74 -3.62 9.85
C HIS A 201 8.80 -2.36 10.73
N LYS A 202 9.63 -1.39 10.34
CA LYS A 202 9.71 -0.10 11.04
C LYS A 202 8.49 0.76 10.77
N GLY A 203 8.18 1.64 11.72
CA GLY A 203 7.19 2.70 11.53
C GLY A 203 7.71 3.82 10.62
N ILE A 204 6.79 4.55 10.02
CA ILE A 204 7.04 5.74 9.19
C ILE A 204 6.52 6.94 9.95
N ASN A 205 7.36 7.97 10.13
CA ASN A 205 6.95 9.23 10.73
C ASN A 205 7.64 10.37 10.00
N ALA A 206 6.89 11.13 9.21
CA ALA A 206 7.40 12.20 8.38
C ALA A 206 6.74 13.54 8.74
N TYR A 207 7.54 14.59 8.82
CA TYR A 207 7.12 15.90 9.26
C TYR A 207 7.65 16.99 8.34
N ARG A 208 6.79 17.99 8.09
CA ARG A 208 7.18 19.25 7.45
C ARG A 208 7.32 20.31 8.51
N CYS A 209 8.45 21.02 8.50
CA CYS A 209 8.72 22.14 9.38
C CYS A 209 8.90 23.42 8.54
N ARG A 210 8.07 24.43 8.78
CA ARG A 210 8.20 25.76 8.14
C ARG A 210 8.64 26.76 9.17
N VAL A 211 9.82 27.34 8.93
CA VAL A 211 10.42 28.38 9.76
C VAL A 211 10.11 29.73 9.14
N HIS A 212 9.26 30.52 9.79
CA HIS A 212 8.87 31.86 9.38
C HIS A 212 9.71 32.89 10.13
N GLY A 213 10.69 33.43 9.44
CA GLY A 213 11.54 34.52 9.91
C GLY A 213 11.06 35.89 9.40
N ARG A 214 12.02 36.82 9.20
CA ARG A 214 11.75 38.15 8.69
C ARG A 214 12.81 38.55 7.67
N ALA A 215 12.37 39.03 6.50
CA ALA A 215 13.25 39.56 5.47
C ALA A 215 13.87 40.92 5.89
N ALA A 216 15.12 41.08 5.54
CA ALA A 216 15.83 42.36 5.59
C ALA A 216 16.96 42.34 4.56
N HIS A 217 17.57 43.50 4.27
CA HIS A 217 18.80 43.53 3.50
C HIS A 217 19.95 42.87 4.32
N SER A 218 20.78 42.05 3.67
CA SER A 218 21.81 41.27 4.38
C SER A 218 22.84 42.12 5.16
N SER A 219 23.02 43.40 4.80
CA SER A 219 23.84 44.36 5.57
C SER A 219 23.16 44.86 6.85
N LEU A 220 21.86 44.58 7.01
CA LEU A 220 21.03 45.00 8.14
C LEU A 220 20.53 43.78 8.92
N THR A 221 21.38 42.78 9.14
CA THR A 221 21.03 41.51 9.81
C THR A 221 20.24 41.68 11.10
N PRO A 222 20.49 42.67 12.00
CA PRO A 222 19.69 42.82 13.22
C PRO A 222 18.21 43.22 12.98
N GLN A 223 17.83 43.60 11.75
CA GLN A 223 16.45 43.92 11.38
C GLN A 223 15.68 42.74 10.81
N GLY A 224 16.33 41.61 10.54
CA GLY A 224 15.78 40.41 10.01
C GLY A 224 15.85 39.26 11.01
N VAL A 225 15.12 38.16 10.69
CA VAL A 225 15.24 36.85 11.36
C VAL A 225 15.54 35.82 10.29
N ASN A 226 16.70 35.21 10.31
CA ASN A 226 17.16 34.30 9.27
C ASN A 226 16.56 32.91 9.40
N ALA A 227 15.52 32.61 8.60
CA ALA A 227 14.82 31.35 8.65
C ALA A 227 15.73 30.14 8.34
N ILE A 228 16.74 30.29 7.45
CA ILE A 228 17.66 29.18 7.13
C ILE A 228 18.54 28.84 8.32
N GLU A 229 19.05 29.82 9.05
CA GLU A 229 19.92 29.56 10.20
C GLU A 229 19.18 28.87 11.35
N TYR A 230 17.90 29.21 11.56
CA TYR A 230 17.07 28.53 12.55
C TYR A 230 16.65 27.13 12.08
N ALA A 231 16.33 26.94 10.79
CA ALA A 231 16.10 25.63 10.21
C ALA A 231 17.33 24.71 10.36
N ALA A 232 18.55 25.24 10.15
CA ALA A 232 19.78 24.48 10.32
C ALA A 232 19.96 23.96 11.75
N ARG A 233 19.54 24.72 12.78
CA ARG A 233 19.56 24.24 14.19
C ARG A 233 18.61 23.08 14.42
N ILE A 234 17.42 23.11 13.79
CA ILE A 234 16.46 22.00 13.85
C ILE A 234 17.04 20.76 13.16
N ILE A 235 17.68 20.93 12.00
CA ILE A 235 18.36 19.84 11.28
C ILE A 235 19.49 19.23 12.15
N CYS A 236 20.29 20.05 12.81
CA CYS A 236 21.31 19.56 13.73
C CYS A 236 20.68 18.75 14.88
N PHE A 237 19.58 19.21 15.46
CA PHE A 237 18.88 18.47 16.50
C PHE A 237 18.35 17.12 16.01
N VAL A 238 17.75 17.05 14.81
CA VAL A 238 17.32 15.78 14.19
C VAL A 238 18.51 14.85 13.98
N ARG A 239 19.67 15.40 13.58
CA ARG A 239 20.91 14.64 13.45
C ARG A 239 21.42 14.12 14.80
N ASP A 240 21.38 14.93 15.86
CA ASP A 240 21.76 14.52 17.21
C ASP A 240 20.87 13.38 17.71
N LEU A 241 19.55 13.40 17.40
CA LEU A 241 18.64 12.30 17.68
C LEU A 241 19.05 11.02 16.93
N ALA A 242 19.41 11.14 15.65
CA ALA A 242 19.84 10.00 14.85
C ALA A 242 21.12 9.36 15.41
N ASP A 243 22.09 10.18 15.82
CA ASP A 243 23.33 9.71 16.44
C ASP A 243 23.09 9.10 17.83
N GLU A 244 22.14 9.65 18.59
CA GLU A 244 21.71 9.06 19.87
C GLU A 244 21.09 7.68 19.67
N PHE A 245 20.17 7.51 18.72
CA PHE A 245 19.54 6.22 18.44
C PHE A 245 20.55 5.18 17.98
N ARG A 246 21.51 5.59 17.15
CA ARG A 246 22.60 4.71 16.71
C ARG A 246 23.50 4.27 17.87
N ALA A 247 23.77 5.17 18.83
CA ALA A 247 24.68 4.89 19.92
C ALA A 247 24.02 4.15 21.09
N LYS A 248 22.74 4.40 21.37
CA LYS A 248 22.05 3.94 22.58
C LYS A 248 20.92 2.97 22.34
N GLY A 249 20.44 2.79 21.09
CA GLY A 249 19.30 1.95 20.77
C GLY A 249 17.96 2.53 21.24
N PRO A 250 16.95 1.67 21.46
CA PRO A 250 17.03 0.21 21.51
C PRO A 250 17.51 -0.42 20.19
N PHE A 251 18.05 -1.65 20.31
CA PHE A 251 18.57 -2.41 19.17
C PHE A 251 17.76 -3.67 18.94
N ASP A 252 17.61 -4.05 17.66
CA ASP A 252 17.05 -5.32 17.22
C ASP A 252 17.85 -5.80 15.99
N ASP A 253 18.77 -6.74 16.22
CA ASP A 253 19.73 -7.23 15.22
C ASP A 253 19.08 -8.06 14.10
N ALA A 254 17.77 -8.33 14.18
CA ALA A 254 17.03 -8.97 13.10
C ALA A 254 16.63 -7.98 11.97
N PHE A 255 16.82 -6.67 12.18
CA PHE A 255 16.68 -5.66 11.13
C PHE A 255 18.03 -5.36 10.47
N ASP A 256 18.04 -5.09 9.16
CA ASP A 256 19.24 -4.65 8.42
C ASP A 256 19.88 -3.41 9.06
N VAL A 257 19.06 -2.50 9.59
CA VAL A 257 19.48 -1.37 10.40
C VAL A 257 18.87 -1.54 11.79
N PRO A 258 19.65 -2.00 12.80
CA PRO A 258 19.11 -2.52 14.06
C PRO A 258 18.66 -1.44 15.06
N PHE A 259 18.49 -0.20 14.66
CA PHE A 259 18.08 0.93 15.52
C PHE A 259 17.09 1.85 14.80
N THR A 260 16.41 2.72 15.55
CA THR A 260 15.58 3.80 15.00
C THR A 260 16.45 4.80 14.22
N THR A 261 16.08 5.13 12.99
CA THR A 261 16.79 6.10 12.16
C THR A 261 16.03 7.41 12.09
N ALA A 262 16.76 8.53 11.95
CA ALA A 262 16.19 9.84 11.65
C ALA A 262 17.03 10.54 10.58
N SER A 263 16.37 11.29 9.69
CA SER A 263 17.05 12.04 8.64
C SER A 263 16.23 13.23 8.16
N THR A 264 16.91 14.28 7.68
CA THR A 264 16.27 15.37 6.93
C THR A 264 16.46 15.09 5.44
N GLY A 265 15.36 14.95 4.72
CA GLY A 265 15.36 14.61 3.30
C GLY A 265 15.30 15.80 2.36
N LEU A 266 14.62 16.88 2.77
CA LEU A 266 14.43 18.06 1.93
C LEU A 266 14.68 19.34 2.74
N ILE A 267 15.22 20.36 2.07
CA ILE A 267 15.30 21.72 2.57
C ILE A 267 15.18 22.70 1.41
N ASN A 268 14.39 23.75 1.60
CA ASN A 268 14.22 24.83 0.64
C ASN A 268 14.06 26.16 1.38
N GLY A 269 14.85 27.18 1.01
CA GLY A 269 14.76 28.49 1.68
C GLY A 269 15.61 29.55 1.02
N GLY A 270 15.22 30.82 1.25
CA GLY A 270 15.88 31.99 0.70
C GLY A 270 15.47 32.27 -0.76
N ILE A 271 15.74 33.53 -1.21
CA ILE A 271 15.42 34.01 -2.56
C ILE A 271 16.62 34.68 -3.24
N ALA A 272 17.54 35.25 -2.47
CA ALA A 272 18.72 35.94 -2.98
C ALA A 272 19.81 36.02 -1.91
N LEU A 273 21.08 36.08 -2.32
CA LEU A 273 22.23 36.14 -1.43
C LEU A 273 22.21 37.37 -0.49
N ASN A 274 21.70 38.48 -0.97
CA ASN A 274 21.69 39.75 -0.24
C ASN A 274 20.37 40.06 0.48
N THR A 275 19.53 39.03 0.68
CA THR A 275 18.26 39.13 1.41
C THR A 275 18.24 38.11 2.54
N ILE A 276 17.98 38.55 3.78
CA ILE A 276 17.76 37.64 4.91
C ILE A 276 16.53 36.77 4.59
N PRO A 277 16.65 35.43 4.62
CA PRO A 277 15.52 34.53 4.31
C PRO A 277 14.37 34.66 5.30
N ALA A 278 13.17 34.99 4.80
CA ALA A 278 11.95 35.05 5.62
C ALA A 278 11.26 33.71 5.77
N LEU A 279 11.59 32.73 4.94
CA LEU A 279 11.00 31.41 4.97
C LEU A 279 12.06 30.34 4.66
N CYS A 280 12.03 29.26 5.45
CA CYS A 280 12.71 28.01 5.14
C CYS A 280 11.80 26.84 5.48
N GLU A 281 11.58 25.96 4.51
CA GLU A 281 10.88 24.70 4.70
C GLU A 281 11.88 23.55 4.71
N LEU A 282 11.70 22.62 5.65
CA LEU A 282 12.42 21.36 5.66
C LEU A 282 11.45 20.18 5.91
N VAL A 283 11.82 19.03 5.39
CA VAL A 283 11.10 17.76 5.63
C VAL A 283 12.09 16.79 6.25
N PHE A 284 11.71 16.22 7.38
CA PHE A 284 12.48 15.20 8.08
C PHE A 284 11.59 14.00 8.42
N GLU A 285 12.21 12.87 8.61
CA GLU A 285 11.51 11.64 9.03
C GLU A 285 12.30 10.90 10.10
N PHE A 286 11.61 10.00 10.80
CA PHE A 286 12.25 8.92 11.54
C PHE A 286 11.51 7.59 11.32
N ARG A 287 12.30 6.51 11.31
CA ARG A 287 11.82 5.13 11.14
C ARG A 287 12.07 4.39 12.44
N ASN A 288 11.03 4.25 13.26
CA ASN A 288 11.16 3.63 14.57
C ASN A 288 11.05 2.10 14.52
N LEU A 289 11.83 1.43 15.36
CA LEU A 289 11.64 0.01 15.62
C LEU A 289 10.29 -0.26 16.28
N PRO A 290 9.73 -1.48 16.14
CA PRO A 290 8.61 -1.93 16.97
C PRO A 290 8.89 -1.74 18.47
N GLY A 291 7.85 -1.37 19.22
CA GLY A 291 7.97 -1.09 20.67
C GLY A 291 8.58 0.27 21.03
N VAL A 292 9.12 1.02 20.06
CA VAL A 292 9.59 2.39 20.30
C VAL A 292 8.42 3.36 20.24
N ASP A 293 8.29 4.21 21.25
CA ASP A 293 7.26 5.25 21.34
C ASP A 293 7.53 6.40 20.36
N ALA A 294 6.95 6.31 19.17
CA ALA A 294 7.08 7.32 18.12
C ALA A 294 6.52 8.70 18.55
N PRO A 295 5.35 8.81 19.22
CA PRO A 295 4.89 10.05 19.84
C PRO A 295 5.91 10.70 20.76
N ALA A 296 6.64 9.94 21.57
CA ALA A 296 7.69 10.49 22.44
C ALA A 296 8.87 11.09 21.65
N ILE A 297 9.24 10.49 20.53
CA ILE A 297 10.27 11.07 19.63
C ILE A 297 9.77 12.40 19.05
N ARG A 298 8.54 12.42 18.51
CA ARG A 298 7.89 13.65 18.02
C ARG A 298 7.91 14.75 19.09
N ALA A 299 7.47 14.42 20.30
CA ALA A 299 7.41 15.37 21.42
C ALA A 299 8.79 15.96 21.77
N ARG A 300 9.90 15.22 21.57
CA ARG A 300 11.27 15.74 21.76
C ARG A 300 11.58 16.83 20.73
N VAL A 301 11.24 16.62 19.46
CA VAL A 301 11.44 17.61 18.40
C VAL A 301 10.55 18.83 18.64
N GLU A 302 9.28 18.62 18.93
CA GLU A 302 8.35 19.70 19.20
C GLU A 302 8.77 20.55 20.41
N ARG A 303 9.20 19.93 21.49
CA ARG A 303 9.74 20.63 22.67
C ARG A 303 10.96 21.48 22.30
N TYR A 304 11.91 20.94 21.55
CA TYR A 304 13.08 21.69 21.12
C TYR A 304 12.69 22.91 20.29
N VAL A 305 11.74 22.72 19.36
CA VAL A 305 11.21 23.82 18.53
C VAL A 305 10.54 24.87 19.41
N ARG A 306 9.61 24.49 20.31
CA ARG A 306 8.78 25.41 21.09
C ARG A 306 9.52 26.06 22.25
N GLU A 307 10.43 25.36 22.92
CA GLU A 307 11.11 25.86 24.13
C GLU A 307 12.47 26.47 23.85
N THR A 308 13.10 26.16 22.69
CA THR A 308 14.45 26.62 22.38
C THR A 308 14.51 27.51 21.15
N ILE A 309 13.97 27.04 20.01
CA ILE A 309 14.16 27.73 18.73
C ILE A 309 13.20 28.91 18.58
N GLU A 310 11.91 28.69 18.73
CA GLU A 310 10.88 29.72 18.53
C GLU A 310 11.04 30.91 19.50
N PRO A 311 11.36 30.72 20.79
CA PRO A 311 11.66 31.86 21.68
C PRO A 311 12.95 32.63 21.30
N ALA A 312 13.94 31.95 20.70
CA ALA A 312 15.13 32.62 20.20
C ALA A 312 14.82 33.52 19.02
N MET A 313 14.00 33.05 18.06
CA MET A 313 13.51 33.83 16.94
C MET A 313 12.66 35.01 17.37
N GLN A 314 11.77 34.80 18.35
CA GLN A 314 10.85 35.84 18.85
C GLN A 314 11.56 36.96 19.63
N ARG A 315 12.75 36.71 20.19
CA ARG A 315 13.60 37.79 20.73
C ARG A 315 14.14 38.74 19.65
N GLU A 316 14.33 38.23 18.41
CA GLU A 316 14.75 39.05 17.27
C GLU A 316 13.55 39.76 16.63
N HIS A 317 12.41 39.04 16.48
CA HIS A 317 11.15 39.61 15.99
C HIS A 317 9.92 38.83 16.52
N PRO A 318 8.93 39.51 17.13
CA PRO A 318 7.82 38.87 17.84
C PRO A 318 6.89 37.99 16.92
N ASP A 319 6.85 38.30 15.61
CA ASP A 319 6.01 37.56 14.66
C ASP A 319 6.68 36.30 14.10
N ALA A 320 7.97 36.06 14.45
CA ALA A 320 8.66 34.87 14.03
C ALA A 320 8.05 33.61 14.66
N ARG A 321 7.82 32.59 13.86
CA ARG A 321 7.14 31.37 14.29
C ARG A 321 7.60 30.14 13.50
N ILE A 322 7.25 28.97 14.03
CA ILE A 322 7.52 27.70 13.38
C ILE A 322 6.23 26.90 13.30
N GLU A 323 5.91 26.39 12.10
CA GLU A 323 4.86 25.42 11.86
C GLU A 323 5.50 24.03 11.76
N LEU A 324 4.88 23.04 12.42
CA LEU A 324 5.33 21.65 12.40
C LEU A 324 4.12 20.77 12.09
N ASP A 325 4.04 20.29 10.85
CA ASP A 325 2.95 19.49 10.32
C ASP A 325 3.38 18.04 10.18
N GLU A 326 2.50 17.11 10.56
CA GLU A 326 2.67 15.70 10.26
C GLU A 326 2.26 15.44 8.80
N ILE A 327 3.16 14.81 8.03
CA ILE A 327 2.90 14.42 6.64
C ILE A 327 2.39 12.99 6.59
N ALA A 328 3.03 12.11 7.38
CA ALA A 328 2.72 10.70 7.43
C ALA A 328 3.05 10.10 8.79
N ALA A 329 2.19 9.20 9.27
CA ALA A 329 2.40 8.44 10.51
C ALA A 329 1.82 7.03 10.35
N ALA A 330 2.65 6.08 9.91
CA ALA A 330 2.30 4.67 9.86
C ALA A 330 3.03 3.92 10.99
N PRO A 331 2.31 3.14 11.83
CA PRO A 331 2.93 2.40 12.92
C PRO A 331 3.82 1.28 12.38
N SER A 332 4.79 0.87 13.18
CA SER A 332 5.57 -0.35 12.93
C SER A 332 4.69 -1.59 13.03
N LEU A 333 5.07 -2.64 12.32
CA LEU A 333 4.53 -3.99 12.50
C LEU A 333 5.40 -4.78 13.45
N ASP A 334 4.78 -5.54 14.36
CA ASP A 334 5.41 -6.59 15.16
C ASP A 334 4.41 -7.75 15.25
N ALA A 335 4.42 -8.61 14.24
CA ALA A 335 3.48 -9.70 14.12
C ALA A 335 3.73 -10.75 15.22
N SER A 336 2.69 -11.07 15.98
CA SER A 336 2.77 -12.10 17.00
C SER A 336 3.05 -13.48 16.37
N GLU A 337 4.00 -14.19 16.92
CA GLU A 337 4.31 -15.59 16.56
C GLU A 337 3.13 -16.54 16.78
N GLN A 338 2.25 -16.19 17.74
CA GLN A 338 1.07 -16.97 18.10
C GLN A 338 -0.17 -16.58 17.27
N ALA A 339 -0.10 -15.52 16.49
CA ALA A 339 -1.22 -15.12 15.65
C ALA A 339 -1.49 -16.18 14.58
N ALA A 340 -2.76 -16.57 14.42
CA ALA A 340 -3.15 -17.61 13.47
C ALA A 340 -2.70 -17.30 12.04
N ILE A 341 -2.76 -16.02 11.62
CA ILE A 341 -2.31 -15.61 10.30
C ILE A 341 -0.80 -15.77 10.11
N THR A 342 0.01 -15.47 11.13
CA THR A 342 1.47 -15.66 11.07
C THR A 342 1.81 -17.14 10.93
N GLN A 343 1.17 -18.00 11.74
CA GLN A 343 1.36 -19.44 11.68
C GLN A 343 0.90 -20.01 10.33
N LEU A 344 -0.27 -19.59 9.85
CA LEU A 344 -0.79 -20.00 8.55
C LEU A 344 0.19 -19.70 7.42
N VAL A 345 0.64 -18.44 7.31
CA VAL A 345 1.55 -18.03 6.24
C VAL A 345 2.87 -18.80 6.29
N ARG A 346 3.44 -19.02 7.47
CA ARG A 346 4.65 -19.85 7.65
C ARG A 346 4.46 -21.29 7.21
N VAL A 347 3.35 -21.91 7.58
CA VAL A 347 3.02 -23.28 7.15
C VAL A 347 2.89 -23.35 5.64
N LEU A 348 2.17 -22.40 5.02
CA LEU A 348 1.91 -22.40 3.59
C LEU A 348 3.13 -22.08 2.73
N THR A 349 4.06 -21.30 3.26
CA THR A 349 5.34 -20.96 2.60
C THR A 349 6.47 -21.94 2.96
N GLU A 350 6.25 -22.80 3.96
CA GLU A 350 7.27 -23.72 4.51
C GLU A 350 8.52 -22.96 5.03
N ASP A 351 8.30 -21.71 5.50
CA ASP A 351 9.35 -20.79 5.91
C ASP A 351 9.09 -20.27 7.33
N ASN A 352 9.97 -20.60 8.26
CA ASN A 352 9.86 -20.24 9.67
C ASN A 352 10.83 -19.13 10.11
N ASP A 353 11.58 -18.54 9.18
CA ASP A 353 12.52 -17.47 9.50
C ASP A 353 11.79 -16.22 10.00
N LYS A 354 12.45 -15.52 10.93
CA LYS A 354 11.92 -14.28 11.52
C LYS A 354 12.51 -13.08 10.80
N ARG A 355 12.09 -12.88 9.54
CA ARG A 355 12.57 -11.75 8.75
C ARG A 355 11.88 -10.47 9.16
N LYS A 356 12.68 -9.41 9.24
CA LYS A 356 12.25 -8.06 9.53
C LYS A 356 12.82 -7.11 8.47
N VAL A 357 12.09 -6.05 8.15
CA VAL A 357 12.49 -5.09 7.10
C VAL A 357 12.48 -3.66 7.63
N ALA A 358 13.38 -2.83 7.10
CA ALA A 358 13.53 -1.45 7.54
C ALA A 358 12.52 -0.48 6.88
N TYR A 359 11.90 -0.87 5.76
CA TYR A 359 10.82 -0.08 5.17
C TYR A 359 9.51 -0.28 5.95
N GLY A 360 8.59 0.66 5.88
CA GLY A 360 7.27 0.56 6.50
C GLY A 360 6.22 0.21 5.46
N THR A 361 5.10 -0.34 5.90
CA THR A 361 3.94 -0.70 5.08
C THR A 361 2.64 -0.44 5.83
N GLU A 362 1.50 -0.63 5.19
CA GLU A 362 0.19 -0.51 5.83
C GLU A 362 -0.14 -1.65 6.82
N ALA A 363 0.68 -2.71 6.91
CA ALA A 363 0.42 -3.84 7.81
C ALA A 363 0.38 -3.41 9.29
N GLY A 364 1.20 -2.43 9.69
CA GLY A 364 1.15 -1.86 11.02
C GLY A 364 -0.19 -1.17 11.34
N LEU A 365 -0.87 -0.61 10.34
CA LEU A 365 -2.20 0.00 10.50
C LEU A 365 -3.27 -1.05 10.78
N PHE A 366 -3.26 -2.18 10.06
CA PHE A 366 -4.14 -3.31 10.36
C PHE A 366 -3.90 -3.85 11.76
N GLN A 367 -2.64 -4.05 12.15
CA GLN A 367 -2.30 -4.52 13.50
C GLN A 367 -2.79 -3.56 14.58
N ARG A 368 -2.60 -2.24 14.40
CA ARG A 368 -3.09 -1.22 15.33
C ARG A 368 -4.61 -1.24 15.47
N ALA A 369 -5.31 -1.59 14.42
CA ALA A 369 -6.77 -1.75 14.40
C ALA A 369 -7.25 -3.09 15.00
N GLY A 370 -6.34 -3.92 15.51
CA GLY A 370 -6.66 -5.22 16.12
C GLY A 370 -6.79 -6.36 15.10
N ILE A 371 -6.35 -6.18 13.87
CA ILE A 371 -6.30 -7.19 12.81
C ILE A 371 -4.85 -7.65 12.67
N PRO A 372 -4.49 -8.85 13.16
CA PRO A 372 -3.13 -9.37 13.02
C PRO A 372 -2.69 -9.40 11.56
N ALA A 373 -1.49 -8.94 11.26
CA ALA A 373 -1.01 -8.81 9.88
C ALA A 373 0.38 -9.42 9.70
N VAL A 374 0.66 -9.85 8.47
CA VAL A 374 1.96 -10.36 8.02
C VAL A 374 2.16 -9.95 6.56
N LEU A 375 3.43 -9.73 6.14
CA LEU A 375 3.74 -9.45 4.74
C LEU A 375 4.12 -10.75 4.03
N CYS A 376 3.55 -10.96 2.84
CA CYS A 376 3.97 -12.03 1.94
C CYS A 376 3.44 -11.75 0.53
N GLY A 377 4.33 -11.45 -0.41
CA GLY A 377 3.93 -11.18 -1.79
C GLY A 377 5.05 -11.42 -2.81
N PRO A 378 4.69 -11.40 -4.11
CA PRO A 378 5.58 -11.71 -5.21
C PRO A 378 6.54 -10.57 -5.51
N GLY A 379 7.70 -10.91 -6.06
CA GLY A 379 8.74 -9.94 -6.42
C GLY A 379 9.69 -9.64 -5.26
N ASN A 380 10.71 -8.84 -5.56
CA ASN A 380 11.74 -8.46 -4.59
C ASN A 380 11.80 -6.94 -4.48
N ILE A 381 11.78 -6.42 -3.26
CA ILE A 381 11.82 -4.99 -2.95
C ILE A 381 13.01 -4.27 -3.62
N GLU A 382 14.09 -4.96 -3.90
CA GLU A 382 15.23 -4.39 -4.62
C GLU A 382 14.89 -3.92 -6.05
N GLN A 383 13.78 -4.39 -6.63
CA GLN A 383 13.29 -4.00 -7.95
C GLN A 383 12.35 -2.79 -7.88
N ALA A 384 11.75 -2.53 -6.72
CA ALA A 384 10.85 -1.41 -6.50
C ALA A 384 11.55 -0.06 -6.66
N HIS A 385 10.80 0.97 -7.05
CA HIS A 385 11.21 2.39 -7.13
C HIS A 385 12.35 2.69 -8.13
N LYS A 386 12.79 1.71 -8.92
CA LYS A 386 13.86 1.85 -9.92
C LYS A 386 13.28 1.93 -11.34
N ALA A 387 14.07 2.48 -12.25
CA ALA A 387 13.79 2.33 -13.70
C ALA A 387 13.84 0.85 -14.09
N ASN A 388 13.00 0.47 -15.05
CA ASN A 388 12.88 -0.92 -15.50
C ASN A 388 12.46 -1.88 -14.37
N GLU A 389 11.61 -1.41 -13.46
CA GLU A 389 10.96 -2.27 -12.47
C GLU A 389 10.31 -3.47 -13.16
N TYR A 390 10.45 -4.64 -12.55
CA TYR A 390 9.85 -5.88 -13.05
C TYR A 390 9.44 -6.82 -11.92
N VAL A 391 8.51 -7.71 -12.24
CA VAL A 391 8.25 -8.90 -11.45
C VAL A 391 8.57 -10.14 -12.30
N GLU A 392 9.22 -11.14 -11.72
CA GLU A 392 9.46 -12.42 -12.39
C GLU A 392 8.14 -13.19 -12.51
N LEU A 393 7.85 -13.75 -13.68
CA LEU A 393 6.65 -14.57 -13.88
C LEU A 393 6.60 -15.74 -12.90
N ALA A 394 7.75 -16.32 -12.58
CA ALA A 394 7.86 -17.37 -11.56
C ALA A 394 7.41 -16.92 -10.16
N GLN A 395 7.55 -15.63 -9.83
CA GLN A 395 7.05 -15.06 -8.57
C GLN A 395 5.54 -14.89 -8.60
N LEU A 396 4.96 -14.49 -9.73
CA LEU A 396 3.49 -14.46 -9.90
C LEU A 396 2.90 -15.86 -9.78
N ASP A 397 3.51 -16.86 -10.43
CA ASP A 397 3.10 -18.27 -10.31
C ASP A 397 3.23 -18.80 -8.87
N ALA A 398 4.26 -18.36 -8.13
CA ALA A 398 4.44 -18.73 -6.72
C ALA A 398 3.35 -18.08 -5.84
N CYS A 399 2.97 -16.84 -6.14
CA CYS A 399 1.86 -16.14 -5.49
C CYS A 399 0.54 -16.84 -5.73
N ASP A 400 0.24 -17.23 -6.97
CA ASP A 400 -0.96 -17.99 -7.31
C ASP A 400 -1.07 -19.29 -6.53
N ARG A 401 0.03 -20.06 -6.47
CA ARG A 401 0.06 -21.29 -5.67
C ARG A 401 -0.13 -21.04 -4.18
N PHE A 402 0.46 -19.96 -3.65
CA PHE A 402 0.31 -19.57 -2.26
C PHE A 402 -1.14 -19.18 -1.95
N LEU A 403 -1.73 -18.29 -2.74
CA LEU A 403 -3.11 -17.85 -2.56
C LEU A 403 -4.13 -18.98 -2.74
N ALA A 404 -3.86 -19.94 -3.64
CA ALA A 404 -4.66 -21.15 -3.75
C ALA A 404 -4.56 -22.04 -2.51
N LYS A 405 -3.39 -22.09 -1.82
CA LYS A 405 -3.26 -22.76 -0.52
C LYS A 405 -4.02 -22.00 0.58
N VAL A 406 -3.95 -20.66 0.60
CA VAL A 406 -4.75 -19.82 1.51
C VAL A 406 -6.24 -20.11 1.33
N ALA A 407 -6.75 -20.07 0.09
CA ALA A 407 -8.14 -20.37 -0.19
C ALA A 407 -8.55 -21.75 0.31
N ARG A 408 -7.72 -22.78 0.08
CA ARG A 408 -8.01 -24.15 0.55
C ARG A 408 -8.07 -24.25 2.08
N SER A 409 -7.24 -23.49 2.80
CA SER A 409 -7.28 -23.49 4.28
C SER A 409 -8.56 -22.91 4.85
N LEU A 410 -9.26 -22.10 4.04
CA LEU A 410 -10.55 -21.49 4.40
C LEU A 410 -11.76 -22.27 3.91
N MET A 411 -11.59 -23.39 3.19
CA MET A 411 -12.70 -24.24 2.75
C MET A 411 -13.21 -25.11 3.90
N ALA A 412 -14.51 -25.44 3.85
CA ALA A 412 -15.08 -26.46 4.71
C ALA A 412 -14.46 -27.83 4.36
N GLU A 413 -14.14 -28.62 5.39
CA GLU A 413 -13.76 -30.01 5.17
C GLU A 413 -14.88 -30.72 4.41
N THR A 414 -14.55 -31.35 3.28
CA THR A 414 -15.47 -32.25 2.63
C THR A 414 -15.70 -33.40 3.58
N ALA A 415 -16.94 -33.53 4.09
CA ALA A 415 -17.29 -34.71 4.87
C ALA A 415 -16.89 -35.94 4.04
N SER A 416 -15.93 -36.70 4.57
CA SER A 416 -15.55 -38.01 3.99
C SER A 416 -16.81 -38.86 4.03
N ALA A 417 -17.38 -39.17 2.85
CA ALA A 417 -18.51 -40.05 2.69
C ALA A 417 -18.09 -41.50 2.94
#